data_6aa8df21d97b4dba9ed847d907614b31
#
_entry.id   6aa8df21d97b4dba9ed847d907614b31
#
_cell.length_a   1.000
_cell.length_b   1.000
_cell.length_c   1.000
_cell.angle_alpha   90.00
_cell.angle_beta   90.00
_cell.angle_gamma   90.00
#
_symmetry.space_group_name_H-M   'P 1'
#
loop_
_entity.id
_entity.type
_entity.pdbx_description
1 polymer ?
#
loop_
_entity_poly.entity_id
_entity_poly.type
_entity_poly.pdbx_seq_one_letter_code
_entity_poly.pdbx_strand_id
1 'polypeptide(L)'
;MNHETSLALAANEGEERKHEHWPMMSFTFPSRLYTIADTLGRPELSFLDLTQKICAGGARLLQLRVKELPTREFLPIAHEVRAICRQTGCVLIINDRADIALAVDAEGVHVGQEDLPLEAARKVLGPDKLVGVSTHDPAQALAAERGGADYIGFGPLFGTSTKATGYNARGLDQLREIRALVRPPIVAIGGITTERAPAALAAGADAVAMISDVVLASDVTAKVREVLEKVKEA
;
A
#
# COMPACT_ATOMS: atom_id res chain seq x y z
N MET A 1 -41.52 43.59 -26.99
CA MET A 1 -42.03 42.68 -25.93
C MET A 1 -40.91 41.74 -25.59
N ASN A 2 -40.20 42.10 -24.53
CA ASN A 2 -39.03 41.39 -24.06
C ASN A 2 -39.50 40.38 -23.01
N HIS A 3 -39.16 39.10 -23.18
CA HIS A 3 -39.27 38.09 -22.12
C HIS A 3 -37.85 37.72 -21.67
N GLU A 4 -37.40 38.37 -20.61
CA GLU A 4 -36.29 37.94 -19.80
C GLU A 4 -36.72 36.75 -18.91
N THR A 5 -36.15 35.56 -19.15
CA THR A 5 -36.35 34.43 -18.27
C THR A 5 -35.16 34.40 -17.31
N SER A 6 -35.37 34.91 -16.12
CA SER A 6 -34.42 34.82 -14.98
C SER A 6 -34.37 33.38 -14.49
N LEU A 7 -33.23 32.72 -14.69
CA LEU A 7 -32.89 31.45 -14.01
C LEU A 7 -32.36 31.77 -12.61
N ALA A 8 -33.25 31.68 -11.61
CA ALA A 8 -32.85 31.70 -10.21
C ALA A 8 -32.10 30.42 -9.88
N LEU A 9 -30.78 30.54 -9.62
CA LEU A 9 -30.03 29.50 -8.94
C LEU A 9 -30.52 29.42 -7.48
N ALA A 10 -31.30 28.40 -7.18
CA ALA A 10 -31.56 28.02 -5.79
C ALA A 10 -30.27 27.50 -5.16
N ALA A 11 -29.73 28.27 -4.23
CA ALA A 11 -28.68 27.82 -3.33
C ALA A 11 -29.26 26.68 -2.48
N ASN A 12 -28.77 25.46 -2.70
CA ASN A 12 -29.10 24.32 -1.86
C ASN A 12 -28.18 24.38 -0.64
N GLU A 13 -28.67 25.03 0.43
CA GLU A 13 -28.01 25.03 1.73
C GLU A 13 -28.25 23.68 2.41
N GLY A 14 -27.12 23.02 2.78
CA GLY A 14 -27.12 22.12 3.92
C GLY A 14 -27.58 20.69 3.69
N GLU A 15 -26.95 19.92 2.79
CA GLU A 15 -26.79 18.49 3.04
C GLU A 15 -25.49 18.29 3.82
N GLU A 16 -25.58 18.20 5.14
CA GLU A 16 -24.55 17.54 5.96
C GLU A 16 -24.34 16.15 5.37
N ARG A 17 -23.25 15.97 4.61
CA ARG A 17 -22.85 14.64 4.16
C ARG A 17 -22.60 13.82 5.41
N LYS A 18 -23.52 12.91 5.75
CA LYS A 18 -23.31 11.86 6.72
C LYS A 18 -22.09 11.11 6.23
N HIS A 19 -20.95 11.30 6.90
CA HIS A 19 -19.79 10.44 6.69
C HIS A 19 -20.25 9.03 7.03
N GLU A 20 -20.39 8.17 6.02
CA GLU A 20 -20.61 6.75 6.22
C GLU A 20 -19.43 6.25 7.02
N HIS A 21 -19.66 5.94 8.29
CA HIS A 21 -18.64 5.41 9.18
C HIS A 21 -18.50 3.93 8.86
N TRP A 22 -17.53 3.60 8.03
CA TRP A 22 -17.19 2.20 7.76
C TRP A 22 -16.54 1.60 9.01
N PRO A 23 -17.03 0.42 9.48
CA PRO A 23 -16.42 -0.23 10.62
C PRO A 23 -14.97 -0.58 10.26
N MET A 24 -14.02 -0.12 11.08
CA MET A 24 -12.63 -0.52 10.94
C MET A 24 -12.55 -2.04 11.15
N MET A 25 -12.17 -2.78 10.13
CA MET A 25 -11.83 -4.19 10.30
C MET A 25 -10.54 -4.25 11.11
N SER A 26 -10.49 -5.10 12.13
CA SER A 26 -9.24 -5.36 12.85
C SER A 26 -8.32 -6.19 11.94
N PHE A 27 -7.63 -5.53 11.03
CA PHE A 27 -6.68 -6.18 10.14
C PHE A 27 -5.37 -6.43 10.88
N THR A 28 -4.90 -7.67 10.83
CA THR A 28 -3.57 -8.04 11.30
C THR A 28 -2.77 -8.52 10.09
N PHE A 29 -1.58 -7.99 9.91
CA PHE A 29 -0.71 -8.42 8.82
C PHE A 29 -0.33 -9.90 8.95
N PRO A 30 -0.44 -10.69 7.87
CA PRO A 30 -0.04 -12.10 7.87
C PRO A 30 1.49 -12.28 7.97
N SER A 31 2.25 -11.20 7.84
CA SER A 31 3.71 -11.16 7.88
C SER A 31 4.21 -9.77 8.25
N ARG A 32 5.32 -9.69 8.97
CA ARG A 32 6.05 -8.42 9.20
C ARG A 32 6.81 -7.93 7.96
N LEU A 33 6.98 -8.78 6.96
CA LEU A 33 7.54 -8.39 5.66
C LEU A 33 6.43 -8.15 4.66
N TYR A 34 6.37 -6.94 4.11
CA TYR A 34 5.53 -6.51 3.02
C TYR A 34 6.39 -6.31 1.77
N THR A 35 6.42 -7.30 0.90
CA THR A 35 7.18 -7.20 -0.36
C THR A 35 6.40 -6.41 -1.39
N ILE A 36 7.11 -5.58 -2.17
CA ILE A 36 6.52 -4.88 -3.30
C ILE A 36 7.17 -5.41 -4.58
N ALA A 37 6.37 -6.09 -5.40
CA ALA A 37 6.76 -6.54 -6.72
C ALA A 37 6.71 -5.36 -7.70
N ASP A 38 7.87 -4.78 -7.94
CA ASP A 38 8.15 -3.73 -8.91
C ASP A 38 9.44 -4.12 -9.63
N THR A 39 9.44 -4.18 -10.94
CA THR A 39 10.61 -4.67 -11.69
C THR A 39 11.80 -3.71 -11.65
N LEU A 40 11.62 -2.46 -11.25
CA LEU A 40 12.69 -1.46 -11.01
C LEU A 40 13.72 -1.38 -12.16
N GLY A 41 13.26 -1.50 -13.39
CA GLY A 41 14.16 -1.50 -14.53
C GLY A 41 15.02 -2.77 -14.68
N ARG A 42 14.61 -3.88 -14.07
CA ARG A 42 15.18 -5.21 -14.30
C ARG A 42 14.43 -5.90 -15.45
N PRO A 43 14.82 -5.65 -16.71
CA PRO A 43 14.09 -6.16 -17.89
C PRO A 43 14.11 -7.69 -18.02
N GLU A 44 15.05 -8.35 -17.32
CA GLU A 44 15.17 -9.81 -17.27
C GLU A 44 14.17 -10.47 -16.33
N LEU A 45 13.48 -9.70 -15.48
CA LEU A 45 12.44 -10.20 -14.57
C LEU A 45 11.07 -9.72 -15.01
N SER A 46 10.18 -10.66 -15.32
CA SER A 46 8.77 -10.37 -15.42
C SER A 46 8.14 -10.21 -14.03
N PHE A 47 6.97 -9.55 -13.93
CA PHE A 47 6.21 -9.48 -12.68
C PHE A 47 5.82 -10.86 -12.17
N LEU A 48 5.61 -11.82 -13.05
CA LEU A 48 5.26 -13.21 -12.71
C LEU A 48 6.45 -13.93 -12.09
N ASP A 49 7.62 -13.88 -12.74
CA ASP A 49 8.85 -14.50 -12.21
C ASP A 49 9.22 -13.90 -10.86
N LEU A 50 9.12 -12.56 -10.74
CA LEU A 50 9.39 -11.86 -9.49
C LEU A 50 8.43 -12.32 -8.39
N THR A 51 7.12 -12.39 -8.67
CA THR A 51 6.11 -12.87 -7.72
C THR A 51 6.37 -14.31 -7.30
N GLN A 52 6.68 -15.20 -8.25
CA GLN A 52 7.00 -16.61 -7.96
C GLN A 52 8.21 -16.72 -7.02
N LYS A 53 9.28 -15.98 -7.30
CA LYS A 53 10.49 -15.96 -6.46
C LYS A 53 10.21 -15.42 -5.05
N ILE A 54 9.43 -14.35 -4.93
CA ILE A 54 9.03 -13.75 -3.65
C ILE A 54 8.19 -14.75 -2.84
N CYS A 55 7.18 -15.36 -3.46
CA CYS A 55 6.32 -16.34 -2.79
C CYS A 55 7.08 -17.62 -2.43
N ALA A 56 8.00 -18.10 -3.28
CA ALA A 56 8.87 -19.25 -2.99
C ALA A 56 9.83 -18.97 -1.83
N GLY A 57 10.16 -17.69 -1.57
CA GLY A 57 10.89 -17.25 -0.39
C GLY A 57 10.09 -17.32 0.90
N GLY A 58 8.77 -17.48 0.82
CA GLY A 58 7.87 -17.58 1.99
C GLY A 58 7.11 -16.28 2.30
N ALA A 59 7.13 -15.28 1.42
CA ALA A 59 6.34 -14.06 1.61
C ALA A 59 4.83 -14.39 1.72
N ARG A 60 4.13 -13.67 2.61
CA ARG A 60 2.68 -13.82 2.85
C ARG A 60 1.91 -12.51 2.58
N LEU A 61 2.61 -11.45 2.24
CA LEU A 61 2.02 -10.15 1.91
C LEU A 61 2.82 -9.54 0.76
N LEU A 62 2.15 -9.29 -0.35
CA LEU A 62 2.74 -8.78 -1.58
C LEU A 62 1.90 -7.65 -2.15
N GLN A 63 2.55 -6.57 -2.58
CA GLN A 63 1.94 -5.53 -3.38
C GLN A 63 2.45 -5.62 -4.82
N LEU A 64 1.53 -5.68 -5.78
CA LEU A 64 1.86 -5.58 -7.20
C LEU A 64 1.85 -4.10 -7.62
N ARG A 65 3.01 -3.58 -7.97
CA ARG A 65 3.19 -2.19 -8.41
C ARG A 65 3.60 -2.13 -9.88
N VAL A 66 2.65 -1.71 -10.72
CA VAL A 66 2.84 -1.54 -12.17
C VAL A 66 2.52 -0.10 -12.52
N LYS A 67 3.51 0.70 -12.92
CA LYS A 67 3.34 2.15 -13.14
C LYS A 67 3.12 2.55 -14.60
N GLU A 68 3.71 1.84 -15.53
CA GLU A 68 3.84 2.33 -16.92
C GLU A 68 3.05 1.52 -17.96
N LEU A 69 2.34 0.48 -17.52
CA LEU A 69 1.55 -0.33 -18.45
C LEU A 69 0.11 0.18 -18.58
N PRO A 70 -0.44 0.20 -19.79
CA PRO A 70 -1.86 0.47 -19.99
C PRO A 70 -2.71 -0.65 -19.35
N THR A 71 -3.95 -0.32 -18.97
CA THR A 71 -4.86 -1.25 -18.27
C THR A 71 -5.01 -2.59 -18.97
N ARG A 72 -5.10 -2.60 -20.30
CA ARG A 72 -5.23 -3.83 -21.10
C ARG A 72 -4.05 -4.81 -20.97
N GLU A 73 -2.87 -4.29 -20.63
CA GLU A 73 -1.65 -5.08 -20.41
C GLU A 73 -1.44 -5.40 -18.93
N PHE A 74 -1.83 -4.49 -18.03
CA PHE A 74 -1.76 -4.70 -16.58
C PHE A 74 -2.75 -5.78 -16.11
N LEU A 75 -3.99 -5.76 -16.59
CA LEU A 75 -5.04 -6.66 -16.10
C LEU A 75 -4.70 -8.16 -16.24
N PRO A 76 -4.19 -8.67 -17.37
CA PRO A 76 -3.74 -10.06 -17.49
C PRO A 76 -2.62 -10.40 -16.48
N ILE A 77 -1.63 -9.52 -16.32
CA ILE A 77 -0.54 -9.72 -15.36
C ILE A 77 -1.10 -9.82 -13.94
N ALA A 78 -2.02 -8.92 -13.57
CA ALA A 78 -2.63 -8.93 -12.25
C ALA A 78 -3.43 -10.22 -11.98
N HIS A 79 -4.12 -10.77 -12.97
CA HIS A 79 -4.82 -12.06 -12.87
C HIS A 79 -3.85 -13.22 -12.60
N GLU A 80 -2.74 -13.28 -13.32
CA GLU A 80 -1.75 -14.34 -13.14
C GLU A 80 -1.04 -14.21 -11.79
N VAL A 81 -0.64 -12.99 -11.40
CA VAL A 81 -0.08 -12.72 -10.07
C VAL A 81 -1.06 -13.12 -8.97
N ARG A 82 -2.35 -12.82 -9.14
CA ARG A 82 -3.40 -13.24 -8.20
C ARG A 82 -3.48 -14.76 -8.07
N ALA A 83 -3.38 -15.48 -9.18
CA ALA A 83 -3.37 -16.95 -9.17
C ALA A 83 -2.19 -17.52 -8.38
N ILE A 84 -0.98 -16.97 -8.57
CA ILE A 84 0.23 -17.35 -7.80
C ILE A 84 0.02 -17.07 -6.30
N CYS A 85 -0.48 -15.89 -5.96
CA CYS A 85 -0.73 -15.50 -4.57
C CYS A 85 -1.73 -16.44 -3.88
N ARG A 86 -2.82 -16.82 -4.56
CA ARG A 86 -3.81 -17.80 -4.04
C ARG A 86 -3.19 -19.17 -3.77
N GLN A 87 -2.38 -19.68 -4.70
CA GLN A 87 -1.72 -20.98 -4.55
C GLN A 87 -0.75 -21.02 -3.37
N THR A 88 -0.13 -19.89 -3.05
CA THR A 88 0.89 -19.78 -2.00
C THR A 88 0.36 -19.25 -0.68
N GLY A 89 -0.93 -18.87 -0.61
CA GLY A 89 -1.52 -18.24 0.57
C GLY A 89 -0.97 -16.86 0.86
N CYS A 90 -0.51 -16.13 -0.18
CA CYS A 90 -0.03 -14.76 -0.08
C CYS A 90 -1.16 -13.77 -0.29
N VAL A 91 -1.31 -12.78 0.59
CA VAL A 91 -2.24 -11.66 0.44
C VAL A 91 -1.74 -10.74 -0.66
N LEU A 92 -2.59 -10.44 -1.65
CA LEU A 92 -2.26 -9.55 -2.76
C LEU A 92 -2.92 -8.18 -2.58
N ILE A 93 -2.11 -7.14 -2.61
CA ILE A 93 -2.53 -5.74 -2.67
C ILE A 93 -2.15 -5.16 -4.03
N ILE A 94 -3.05 -4.45 -4.67
CA ILE A 94 -2.76 -3.72 -5.91
C ILE A 94 -2.37 -2.28 -5.57
N ASN A 95 -1.31 -1.78 -6.21
CA ASN A 95 -0.90 -0.40 -6.02
C ASN A 95 -1.77 0.55 -6.86
N ASP A 96 -2.32 1.62 -6.27
CA ASP A 96 -3.09 2.74 -6.84
C ASP A 96 -4.42 2.37 -7.53
N ARG A 97 -4.54 1.22 -8.14
CA ARG A 97 -5.61 0.85 -9.07
C ARG A 97 -6.69 0.01 -8.38
N ALA A 98 -7.68 0.69 -7.75
CA ALA A 98 -8.81 0.04 -7.09
C ALA A 98 -9.69 -0.75 -8.08
N ASP A 99 -9.81 -0.29 -9.32
CA ASP A 99 -10.52 -0.97 -10.41
C ASP A 99 -9.87 -2.31 -10.78
N ILE A 100 -8.53 -2.35 -10.86
CA ILE A 100 -7.79 -3.59 -11.09
C ILE A 100 -7.92 -4.53 -9.88
N ALA A 101 -7.77 -4.00 -8.66
CA ALA A 101 -7.93 -4.79 -7.44
C ALA A 101 -9.29 -5.50 -7.39
N LEU A 102 -10.37 -4.77 -7.73
CA LEU A 102 -11.71 -5.33 -7.82
C LEU A 102 -11.81 -6.38 -8.93
N ALA A 103 -11.31 -6.07 -10.13
CA ALA A 103 -11.43 -6.94 -11.30
C ALA A 103 -10.74 -8.30 -11.13
N VAL A 104 -9.60 -8.34 -10.41
CA VAL A 104 -8.85 -9.60 -10.16
C VAL A 104 -9.20 -10.26 -8.83
N ASP A 105 -10.14 -9.67 -8.08
CA ASP A 105 -10.49 -10.11 -6.73
C ASP A 105 -9.27 -10.17 -5.79
N ALA A 106 -8.40 -9.14 -5.84
CA ALA A 106 -7.32 -8.98 -4.88
C ALA A 106 -7.87 -8.69 -3.47
N GLU A 107 -7.05 -8.91 -2.44
CA GLU A 107 -7.46 -8.63 -1.06
C GLU A 107 -7.58 -7.13 -0.78
N GLY A 108 -6.96 -6.28 -1.58
CA GLY A 108 -7.11 -4.83 -1.39
C GLY A 108 -6.30 -3.98 -2.35
N VAL A 109 -6.32 -2.67 -2.07
CA VAL A 109 -5.56 -1.64 -2.78
C VAL A 109 -4.72 -0.83 -1.79
N HIS A 110 -3.60 -0.30 -2.26
CA HIS A 110 -2.82 0.72 -1.55
C HIS A 110 -2.76 1.98 -2.40
N VAL A 111 -3.23 3.11 -1.87
CA VAL A 111 -3.29 4.39 -2.59
C VAL A 111 -2.34 5.42 -1.97
N GLY A 112 -1.77 6.27 -2.82
CA GLY A 112 -0.98 7.43 -2.41
C GLY A 112 -1.84 8.69 -2.27
N GLN A 113 -1.19 9.82 -1.95
CA GLN A 113 -1.85 11.11 -1.72
C GLN A 113 -2.39 11.75 -3.01
N GLU A 114 -1.86 11.36 -4.17
CA GLU A 114 -2.25 11.88 -5.49
C GLU A 114 -3.14 10.90 -6.27
N ASP A 115 -3.39 9.72 -5.69
CA ASP A 115 -4.21 8.68 -6.30
C ASP A 115 -5.69 8.85 -5.91
N LEU A 116 -6.49 7.81 -6.15
CA LEU A 116 -7.91 7.82 -5.78
C LEU A 116 -8.05 8.04 -4.25
N PRO A 117 -8.86 9.02 -3.80
CA PRO A 117 -9.07 9.25 -2.37
C PRO A 117 -9.58 7.99 -1.64
N LEU A 118 -9.16 7.81 -0.39
CA LEU A 118 -9.52 6.66 0.45
C LEU A 118 -11.02 6.32 0.40
N GLU A 119 -11.89 7.32 0.58
CA GLU A 119 -13.34 7.13 0.54
C GLU A 119 -13.83 6.60 -0.82
N ALA A 120 -13.25 7.08 -1.91
CA ALA A 120 -13.59 6.62 -3.25
C ALA A 120 -13.06 5.20 -3.52
N ALA A 121 -11.84 4.89 -3.06
CA ALA A 121 -11.29 3.55 -3.14
C ALA A 121 -12.15 2.54 -2.34
N ARG A 122 -12.62 2.92 -1.15
CA ARG A 122 -13.54 2.13 -0.33
C ARG A 122 -14.88 1.89 -1.04
N LYS A 123 -15.45 2.91 -1.68
CA LYS A 123 -16.69 2.77 -2.47
C LYS A 123 -16.54 1.81 -3.64
N VAL A 124 -15.38 1.80 -4.30
CA VAL A 124 -15.09 0.87 -5.40
C VAL A 124 -14.95 -0.56 -4.89
N LEU A 125 -14.21 -0.77 -3.80
CA LEU A 125 -13.87 -2.11 -3.31
C LEU A 125 -14.92 -2.73 -2.38
N GLY A 126 -15.76 -1.90 -1.75
CA GLY A 126 -16.70 -2.35 -0.72
C GLY A 126 -16.02 -2.52 0.65
N PRO A 127 -16.79 -2.99 1.66
CA PRO A 127 -16.33 -3.07 3.06
C PRO A 127 -15.34 -4.22 3.33
N ASP A 128 -15.36 -5.27 2.52
CA ASP A 128 -14.64 -6.52 2.81
C ASP A 128 -13.20 -6.55 2.26
N LYS A 129 -12.80 -5.52 1.52
CA LYS A 129 -11.46 -5.42 0.93
C LYS A 129 -10.61 -4.40 1.70
N LEU A 130 -9.31 -4.60 1.70
CA LEU A 130 -8.36 -3.73 2.38
C LEU A 130 -8.10 -2.46 1.58
N VAL A 131 -8.08 -1.31 2.26
CA VAL A 131 -7.59 -0.05 1.69
C VAL A 131 -6.48 0.51 2.57
N GLY A 132 -5.25 0.44 2.05
CA GLY A 132 -4.09 1.06 2.66
C GLY A 132 -3.81 2.44 2.07
N VAL A 133 -3.27 3.35 2.89
CA VAL A 133 -2.97 4.73 2.47
C VAL A 133 -1.53 5.11 2.79
N SER A 134 -0.81 5.65 1.82
CA SER A 134 0.50 6.26 2.04
C SER A 134 0.37 7.54 2.86
N THR A 135 1.20 7.71 3.89
CA THR A 135 1.22 8.91 4.75
C THR A 135 2.65 9.36 4.99
N HIS A 136 2.84 10.66 5.15
CA HIS A 136 4.15 11.27 5.25
C HIS A 136 4.32 12.19 6.47
N ASP A 137 3.24 12.49 7.16
CA ASP A 137 3.22 13.37 8.33
C ASP A 137 2.04 13.01 9.27
N PRO A 138 1.99 13.59 10.50
CA PRO A 138 0.92 13.34 11.45
C PRO A 138 -0.48 13.68 10.94
N ALA A 139 -0.61 14.76 10.18
CA ALA A 139 -1.92 15.21 9.69
C ALA A 139 -2.52 14.20 8.69
N GLN A 140 -1.70 13.67 7.77
CA GLN A 140 -2.09 12.64 6.82
C GLN A 140 -2.41 11.31 7.54
N ALA A 141 -1.62 10.92 8.54
CA ALA A 141 -1.86 9.70 9.31
C ALA A 141 -3.20 9.75 10.06
N LEU A 142 -3.50 10.87 10.74
CA LEU A 142 -4.78 11.09 11.41
C LEU A 142 -5.95 11.19 10.44
N ALA A 143 -5.74 11.77 9.25
CA ALA A 143 -6.77 11.83 8.21
C ALA A 143 -7.09 10.43 7.67
N ALA A 144 -6.07 9.59 7.44
CA ALA A 144 -6.25 8.21 7.00
C ALA A 144 -7.00 7.37 8.05
N GLU A 145 -6.66 7.51 9.34
CA GLU A 145 -7.41 6.86 10.43
C GLU A 145 -8.88 7.30 10.45
N ARG A 146 -9.15 8.61 10.44
CA ARG A 146 -10.54 9.12 10.40
C ARG A 146 -11.31 8.68 9.18
N GLY A 147 -10.64 8.52 8.05
CA GLY A 147 -11.23 8.04 6.80
C GLY A 147 -11.47 6.52 6.76
N GLY A 148 -11.04 5.78 7.80
CA GLY A 148 -11.24 4.32 7.87
C GLY A 148 -10.26 3.52 7.02
N ALA A 149 -8.99 3.96 6.92
CA ALA A 149 -7.94 3.15 6.33
C ALA A 149 -7.69 1.89 7.18
N ASP A 150 -7.56 0.73 6.54
CA ASP A 150 -7.28 -0.53 7.23
C ASP A 150 -5.83 -0.60 7.72
N TYR A 151 -4.93 0.10 7.05
CA TYR A 151 -3.55 0.31 7.47
C TYR A 151 -2.98 1.57 6.79
N ILE A 152 -1.90 2.09 7.34
CA ILE A 152 -1.15 3.20 6.74
C ILE A 152 0.25 2.76 6.34
N GLY A 153 0.75 3.28 5.22
CA GLY A 153 2.16 3.24 4.85
C GLY A 153 2.83 4.53 5.32
N PHE A 154 3.82 4.45 6.21
CA PHE A 154 4.51 5.64 6.70
C PHE A 154 5.94 5.72 6.19
N GLY A 155 6.29 6.81 5.55
CA GLY A 155 7.63 7.05 5.03
C GLY A 155 7.79 8.29 4.13
N PRO A 156 8.96 8.44 3.51
CA PRO A 156 10.12 7.53 3.54
C PRO A 156 10.82 7.56 4.91
N LEU A 157 11.09 6.38 5.49
CA LEU A 157 11.69 6.32 6.81
C LEU A 157 13.19 6.66 6.77
N PHE A 158 13.89 6.14 5.76
CA PHE A 158 15.27 6.44 5.44
C PHE A 158 15.37 7.03 4.03
N GLY A 159 16.52 7.58 3.67
CA GLY A 159 16.75 8.07 2.30
C GLY A 159 16.54 6.95 1.28
N THR A 160 15.81 7.24 0.20
CA THR A 160 15.51 6.29 -0.87
C THR A 160 15.60 6.95 -2.24
N SER A 161 16.10 6.23 -3.23
CA SER A 161 16.09 6.61 -4.64
C SER A 161 15.02 5.87 -5.46
N THR A 162 14.35 4.88 -4.87
CA THR A 162 13.39 4.00 -5.57
C THR A 162 12.12 4.73 -6.02
N LYS A 163 11.66 5.71 -5.23
CA LYS A 163 10.52 6.56 -5.55
C LYS A 163 10.89 8.00 -5.23
N ALA A 164 10.82 8.90 -6.22
CA ALA A 164 10.90 10.34 -5.99
C ALA A 164 9.60 10.78 -5.29
N THR A 165 9.61 10.81 -3.96
CA THR A 165 8.42 11.18 -3.18
C THR A 165 8.34 12.68 -2.90
N GLY A 166 9.42 13.45 -3.17
CA GLY A 166 9.52 14.84 -2.75
C GLY A 166 9.68 15.06 -1.24
N TYR A 167 9.67 13.98 -0.44
CA TYR A 167 9.77 14.05 1.02
C TYR A 167 11.17 13.66 1.50
N ASN A 168 11.66 14.37 2.51
CA ASN A 168 12.88 14.01 3.24
C ASN A 168 12.63 12.75 4.10
N ALA A 169 13.72 12.05 4.47
CA ALA A 169 13.67 10.94 5.39
C ALA A 169 13.05 11.36 6.74
N ARG A 170 12.07 10.59 7.22
CA ARG A 170 11.30 10.87 8.43
C ARG A 170 11.99 10.40 9.71
N GLY A 171 12.77 9.33 9.62
CA GLY A 171 13.48 8.76 10.76
C GLY A 171 12.60 7.96 11.71
N LEU A 172 13.24 7.26 12.64
CA LEU A 172 12.58 6.37 13.60
C LEU A 172 11.79 7.14 14.67
N ASP A 173 12.22 8.34 15.05
CA ASP A 173 11.54 9.13 16.07
C ASP A 173 10.17 9.59 15.58
N GLN A 174 10.07 10.05 14.34
CA GLN A 174 8.77 10.40 13.77
C GLN A 174 7.86 9.17 13.60
N LEU A 175 8.40 7.99 13.31
CA LEU A 175 7.62 6.76 13.34
C LEU A 175 7.03 6.45 14.71
N ARG A 176 7.80 6.63 15.80
CA ARG A 176 7.30 6.48 17.18
C ARG A 176 6.18 7.48 17.51
N GLU A 177 6.34 8.72 17.07
CA GLU A 177 5.29 9.75 17.20
C GLU A 177 4.02 9.34 16.47
N ILE A 178 4.11 8.89 15.22
CA ILE A 178 2.95 8.41 14.45
C ILE A 178 2.30 7.24 15.16
N ARG A 179 3.07 6.25 15.65
CA ARG A 179 2.50 5.09 16.36
C ARG A 179 1.72 5.50 17.61
N ALA A 180 2.17 6.53 18.30
CA ALA A 180 1.47 7.05 19.48
C ALA A 180 0.17 7.80 19.13
N LEU A 181 0.04 8.30 17.90
CA LEU A 181 -1.08 9.12 17.46
C LEU A 181 -2.22 8.32 16.81
N VAL A 182 -1.92 7.19 16.15
CA VAL A 182 -2.91 6.45 15.36
C VAL A 182 -3.02 4.99 15.77
N ARG A 183 -4.18 4.38 15.54
CA ARG A 183 -4.49 2.99 15.89
C ARG A 183 -4.24 2.00 14.74
N PRO A 184 -4.54 2.35 13.47
CA PRO A 184 -4.35 1.43 12.36
C PRO A 184 -2.94 0.85 12.31
N PRO A 185 -2.77 -0.39 11.83
CA PRO A 185 -1.45 -0.96 11.58
C PRO A 185 -0.60 -0.08 10.68
N ILE A 186 0.71 -0.01 10.97
CA ILE A 186 1.68 0.84 10.27
C ILE A 186 2.66 -0.04 9.48
N VAL A 187 2.74 0.20 8.18
CA VAL A 187 3.81 -0.30 7.32
C VAL A 187 4.88 0.77 7.19
N ALA A 188 6.06 0.55 7.74
CA ALA A 188 7.20 1.44 7.51
C ALA A 188 7.78 1.21 6.11
N ILE A 189 8.03 2.28 5.36
CA ILE A 189 8.55 2.22 4.00
C ILE A 189 9.62 3.28 3.74
N GLY A 190 10.46 3.06 2.73
CA GLY A 190 11.47 3.97 2.22
C GLY A 190 12.85 3.72 2.82
N GLY A 191 13.76 3.20 1.99
CA GLY A 191 15.13 2.88 2.34
C GLY A 191 15.28 1.77 3.39
N ILE A 192 14.26 0.92 3.54
CA ILE A 192 14.31 -0.25 4.43
C ILE A 192 15.19 -1.32 3.79
N THR A 193 16.19 -1.76 4.54
CA THR A 193 17.03 -2.92 4.21
C THR A 193 16.85 -4.01 5.25
N THR A 194 17.38 -5.19 5.00
CA THR A 194 17.37 -6.31 5.94
C THR A 194 17.91 -5.92 7.33
N GLU A 195 18.96 -5.08 7.36
CA GLU A 195 19.61 -4.63 8.60
C GLU A 195 18.78 -3.55 9.32
N ARG A 196 18.03 -2.73 8.58
CA ARG A 196 17.22 -1.63 9.14
C ARG A 196 15.82 -2.07 9.59
N ALA A 197 15.32 -3.19 9.06
CA ALA A 197 13.99 -3.70 9.34
C ALA A 197 13.70 -3.87 10.85
N PRO A 198 14.59 -4.49 11.66
CA PRO A 198 14.35 -4.63 13.09
C PRO A 198 14.17 -3.31 13.82
N ALA A 199 14.95 -2.28 13.47
CA ALA A 199 14.85 -0.96 14.09
C ALA A 199 13.52 -0.26 13.77
N ALA A 200 12.99 -0.44 12.56
CA ALA A 200 11.68 0.08 12.18
C ALA A 200 10.54 -0.62 12.93
N LEU A 201 10.61 -1.94 13.10
CA LEU A 201 9.64 -2.71 13.89
C LEU A 201 9.69 -2.31 15.36
N ALA A 202 10.89 -2.20 15.95
CA ALA A 202 11.07 -1.74 17.34
C ALA A 202 10.61 -0.29 17.56
N ALA A 203 10.56 0.52 16.51
CA ALA A 203 10.02 1.89 16.57
C ALA A 203 8.48 1.96 16.43
N GLY A 204 7.79 0.81 16.30
CA GLY A 204 6.34 0.72 16.30
C GLY A 204 5.68 0.45 14.96
N ALA A 205 6.45 0.05 13.93
CA ALA A 205 5.86 -0.50 12.72
C ALA A 205 5.34 -1.93 12.95
N ASP A 206 4.20 -2.27 12.37
CA ASP A 206 3.64 -3.62 12.39
C ASP A 206 4.24 -4.48 11.27
N ALA A 207 4.64 -3.83 10.16
CA ALA A 207 5.34 -4.45 9.05
C ALA A 207 6.32 -3.46 8.38
N VAL A 208 7.24 -4.00 7.59
CA VAL A 208 8.21 -3.22 6.80
C VAL A 208 8.02 -3.51 5.31
N ALA A 209 7.88 -2.46 4.50
CA ALA A 209 7.77 -2.58 3.05
C ALA A 209 9.15 -2.50 2.41
N MET A 210 9.48 -3.50 1.58
CA MET A 210 10.77 -3.60 0.92
C MET A 210 10.60 -3.77 -0.59
N ILE A 211 11.37 -2.97 -1.36
CA ILE A 211 11.45 -3.06 -2.82
C ILE A 211 12.88 -3.41 -3.22
N SER A 212 13.75 -2.42 -3.30
CA SER A 212 15.09 -2.55 -3.89
C SER A 212 15.97 -3.60 -3.21
N ASP A 213 15.95 -3.70 -1.89
CA ASP A 213 16.74 -4.68 -1.14
C ASP A 213 16.37 -6.13 -1.50
N VAL A 214 15.09 -6.37 -1.83
CA VAL A 214 14.59 -7.67 -2.27
C VAL A 214 14.75 -7.84 -3.78
N VAL A 215 14.25 -6.90 -4.56
CA VAL A 215 14.14 -7.02 -6.03
C VAL A 215 15.51 -7.02 -6.71
N LEU A 216 16.47 -6.24 -6.19
CA LEU A 216 17.81 -6.14 -6.76
C LEU A 216 18.78 -7.22 -6.25
N ALA A 217 18.36 -8.08 -5.33
CA ALA A 217 19.17 -9.20 -4.88
C ALA A 217 19.43 -10.18 -6.05
N SER A 218 20.62 -10.78 -6.06
CA SER A 218 21.00 -11.79 -7.04
C SER A 218 20.10 -13.05 -6.95
N ASP A 219 19.72 -13.43 -5.72
CA ASP A 219 18.71 -14.45 -5.43
C ASP A 219 17.59 -13.85 -4.58
N VAL A 220 16.49 -13.47 -5.26
CA VAL A 220 15.30 -12.90 -4.64
C VAL A 220 14.69 -13.85 -3.59
N THR A 221 14.66 -15.16 -3.89
CA THR A 221 14.08 -16.17 -3.02
C THR A 221 14.86 -16.32 -1.72
N ALA A 222 16.18 -16.37 -1.81
CA ALA A 222 17.05 -16.42 -0.64
C ALA A 222 16.97 -15.14 0.19
N LYS A 223 16.93 -13.97 -0.48
CA LYS A 223 16.78 -12.67 0.18
C LYS A 223 15.47 -12.56 0.98
N VAL A 224 14.36 -13.00 0.42
CA VAL A 224 13.07 -13.01 1.14
C VAL A 224 13.14 -13.88 2.40
N ARG A 225 13.76 -15.07 2.33
CA ARG A 225 13.97 -15.94 3.51
C ARG A 225 14.82 -15.27 4.56
N GLU A 226 15.96 -14.66 4.16
CA GLU A 226 16.84 -13.91 5.05
C GLU A 226 16.08 -12.80 5.80
N VAL A 227 15.31 -11.98 5.07
CA VAL A 227 14.51 -10.91 5.69
C VAL A 227 13.47 -11.48 6.66
N LEU A 228 12.75 -12.53 6.27
CA LEU A 228 11.73 -13.16 7.12
C LEU A 228 12.33 -13.68 8.44
N GLU A 229 13.50 -14.31 8.43
CA GLU A 229 14.17 -14.72 9.65
C GLU A 229 14.55 -13.49 10.51
N LYS A 230 15.06 -12.44 9.88
CA LYS A 230 15.48 -11.23 10.58
C LYS A 230 14.33 -10.49 11.27
N VAL A 231 13.15 -10.43 10.64
CA VAL A 231 11.97 -9.75 11.21
C VAL A 231 11.18 -10.59 12.21
N LYS A 232 11.42 -11.90 12.30
CA LYS A 232 10.82 -12.75 13.35
C LYS A 232 11.40 -12.47 14.74
N GLU A 233 12.68 -12.11 14.78
CA GLU A 233 13.44 -11.89 16.01
C GLU A 233 13.23 -10.49 16.61
N ALA A 234 12.54 -9.60 15.88
CA ALA A 234 12.34 -8.20 16.24
C ALA A 234 10.95 -7.96 16.99
#